data_96d591f67ee9e99d66ba305482fe8e69
#
_entry.id   96d591f67ee9e99d66ba305482fe8e69
#
_cell.length_a   1.000
_cell.length_b   1.000
_cell.length_c   1.000
_cell.angle_alpha   90.00
_cell.angle_beta   90.00
_cell.angle_gamma   90.00
#
_symmetry.space_group_name_H-M   'P 1'
#
loop_
_entity.id
_entity.type
_entity.pdbx_description
1 polymer ?
#
loop_
_entity_poly.entity_id
_entity_poly.type
_entity_poly.pdbx_seq_one_letter_code
_entity_poly.pdbx_strand_id
1 'polypeptide(L)'
;VIFYFLSSFLLSFFMGFFVVSLLWRRGRQTSRDIILRCCLAVGFGFGMSSCLFFCWLYLTGSSTRHFGRSYIVPEVVTAVGLGVAYFCSSRGPILSNGEDYDRREKYNSLLDRLLPAVFYLVLSCSVITFIQIALIHQHGEWDAWSIWNLRARFLARGTEHWRNAFLQSQGVPHGDYPLLLPLTIARGWKYIGSEAVLVPIVVAFLFTFSSVGILCSSLTILRSKRTGYLAGTVLLGVSSFVSHGASQYADVVIGFFIISSIITVYIYHEIENDKNSRFLVLAGLAVGFCAWTKNEGLLFLLVFVGVCFLLAGWRSGWRECLREASMFMIGLLPVLAVVAWFKVYLAPLNYLQPGNYSAQGAMQYYLEPGSVSQKLTTMLRYRVVAKAMAGELLFFHARIVGITPLLILYALGMRLRKSSVMSASTGAGILVSMLVGYFFVYITTPLNLVHHLSTSLVRLLLQLWPSWVFVFFMATSTPKPNYLEVDPHK
;
A
#
# COMPACT_ATOMS: atom_id res chain seq x y z
N VAL A 1 1.65 8.60 -29.38
CA VAL A 1 1.64 8.97 -27.97
C VAL A 1 0.67 8.07 -27.20
N ILE A 2 -0.63 8.04 -27.53
CA ILE A 2 -1.67 7.26 -26.81
C ILE A 2 -1.31 5.76 -26.76
N PHE A 3 -0.87 5.17 -27.85
CA PHE A 3 -0.44 3.77 -27.89
C PHE A 3 0.65 3.45 -26.86
N TYR A 4 1.71 4.25 -26.82
CA TYR A 4 2.81 4.06 -25.85
C TYR A 4 2.40 4.33 -24.41
N PHE A 5 1.50 5.30 -24.21
CA PHE A 5 0.90 5.55 -22.91
C PHE A 5 0.16 4.31 -22.41
N LEU A 6 -0.80 3.80 -23.19
CA LEU A 6 -1.55 2.61 -22.83
C LEU A 6 -0.65 1.38 -22.65
N SER A 7 0.31 1.18 -23.57
CA SER A 7 1.26 0.06 -23.48
C SER A 7 2.05 0.06 -22.19
N SER A 8 2.47 1.25 -21.70
CA SER A 8 3.22 1.35 -20.45
C SER A 8 2.42 0.85 -19.25
N PHE A 9 1.13 1.16 -19.16
CA PHE A 9 0.27 0.73 -18.08
C PHE A 9 -0.17 -0.72 -18.22
N LEU A 10 -0.58 -1.13 -19.43
CA LEU A 10 -1.02 -2.50 -19.69
C LEU A 10 0.08 -3.53 -19.48
N LEU A 11 1.31 -3.24 -19.90
CA LEU A 11 2.43 -4.15 -19.71
C LEU A 11 2.75 -4.38 -18.25
N SER A 12 2.81 -3.30 -17.45
CA SER A 12 2.93 -3.43 -15.99
C SER A 12 1.77 -4.21 -15.38
N PHE A 13 0.53 -3.89 -15.77
CA PHE A 13 -0.65 -4.59 -15.28
C PHE A 13 -0.60 -6.10 -15.57
N PHE A 14 -0.27 -6.50 -16.80
CA PHE A 14 -0.18 -7.91 -17.16
C PHE A 14 0.94 -8.63 -16.42
N MET A 15 2.11 -8.01 -16.22
CA MET A 15 3.17 -8.57 -15.38
C MET A 15 2.67 -8.84 -13.96
N GLY A 16 2.03 -7.86 -13.34
CA GLY A 16 1.43 -8.01 -12.01
C GLY A 16 0.32 -9.06 -11.99
N PHE A 17 -0.56 -9.07 -13.00
CA PHE A 17 -1.66 -10.04 -13.09
C PHE A 17 -1.18 -11.48 -13.22
N PHE A 18 -0.17 -11.72 -14.04
CA PHE A 18 0.40 -13.06 -14.19
C PHE A 18 1.11 -13.52 -12.90
N VAL A 19 1.90 -12.68 -12.26
CA VAL A 19 2.55 -13.03 -10.99
C VAL A 19 1.52 -13.32 -9.90
N VAL A 20 0.55 -12.42 -9.69
CA VAL A 20 -0.51 -12.64 -8.72
C VAL A 20 -1.28 -13.91 -9.04
N SER A 21 -1.63 -14.15 -10.30
CA SER A 21 -2.40 -15.32 -10.73
C SER A 21 -1.63 -16.64 -10.65
N LEU A 22 -0.33 -16.64 -10.91
CA LEU A 22 0.56 -17.80 -10.75
C LEU A 22 0.65 -18.25 -9.27
N LEU A 23 0.66 -17.28 -8.37
CA LEU A 23 0.73 -17.51 -6.92
C LEU A 23 -0.66 -17.74 -6.29
N TRP A 24 -1.71 -17.26 -6.97
CA TRP A 24 -3.10 -17.41 -6.53
C TRP A 24 -3.72 -18.69 -7.07
N ARG A 25 -3.34 -19.85 -6.56
CA ARG A 25 -3.96 -21.10 -6.95
C ARG A 25 -5.08 -21.48 -5.98
N ARG A 26 -6.28 -21.20 -6.39
CA ARG A 26 -7.51 -21.63 -5.70
C ARG A 26 -8.31 -22.53 -6.65
N GLY A 27 -8.83 -23.64 -6.14
CA GLY A 27 -9.56 -24.62 -6.94
C GLY A 27 -10.84 -24.07 -7.59
N ARG A 28 -11.60 -23.26 -6.87
CA ARG A 28 -12.78 -22.54 -7.39
C ARG A 28 -12.52 -21.04 -7.39
N GLN A 29 -12.74 -20.40 -8.51
CA GLN A 29 -12.56 -18.95 -8.67
C GLN A 29 -13.91 -18.26 -8.81
N THR A 30 -14.12 -17.17 -8.09
CA THR A 30 -15.28 -16.30 -8.20
C THR A 30 -14.92 -14.99 -8.91
N SER A 31 -15.90 -14.27 -9.43
CA SER A 31 -15.68 -12.91 -9.99
C SER A 31 -14.96 -11.98 -9.02
N ARG A 32 -15.16 -12.17 -7.71
CA ARG A 32 -14.55 -11.38 -6.64
C ARG A 32 -13.06 -11.65 -6.51
N ASP A 33 -12.63 -12.91 -6.70
CA ASP A 33 -11.20 -13.28 -6.74
C ASP A 33 -10.51 -12.60 -7.93
N ILE A 34 -11.20 -12.45 -9.07
CA ILE A 34 -10.67 -11.77 -10.24
C ILE A 34 -10.48 -10.28 -9.96
N ILE A 35 -11.49 -9.61 -9.34
CA ILE A 35 -11.39 -8.19 -8.99
C ILE A 35 -10.21 -7.96 -8.04
N LEU A 36 -10.07 -8.77 -6.99
CA LEU A 36 -8.97 -8.65 -6.04
C LEU A 36 -7.61 -8.85 -6.73
N ARG A 37 -7.49 -9.84 -7.61
CA ARG A 37 -6.26 -10.07 -8.39
C ARG A 37 -5.96 -8.90 -9.33
N CYS A 38 -6.94 -8.33 -10.01
CA CYS A 38 -6.76 -7.16 -10.86
C CYS A 38 -6.30 -5.94 -10.06
N CYS A 39 -6.87 -5.70 -8.88
CA CYS A 39 -6.45 -4.60 -8.02
C CYS A 39 -5.03 -4.80 -7.46
N LEU A 40 -4.67 -6.01 -7.03
CA LEU A 40 -3.30 -6.34 -6.63
C LEU A 40 -2.33 -6.21 -7.80
N ALA A 41 -2.73 -6.62 -9.00
CA ALA A 41 -1.89 -6.58 -10.21
C ALA A 41 -1.37 -5.18 -10.52
N VAL A 42 -2.13 -4.13 -10.22
CA VAL A 42 -1.70 -2.74 -10.41
C VAL A 42 -0.41 -2.45 -9.64
N GLY A 43 -0.42 -2.63 -8.32
CA GLY A 43 0.75 -2.31 -7.50
C GLY A 43 1.90 -3.29 -7.70
N PHE A 44 1.62 -4.58 -7.82
CA PHE A 44 2.66 -5.61 -8.08
C PHE A 44 3.33 -5.38 -9.44
N GLY A 45 2.56 -5.01 -10.46
CA GLY A 45 3.07 -4.68 -11.77
C GLY A 45 3.97 -3.44 -11.76
N PHE A 46 3.52 -2.35 -11.12
CA PHE A 46 4.36 -1.16 -10.96
C PHE A 46 5.59 -1.42 -10.10
N GLY A 47 5.47 -2.20 -9.02
CA GLY A 47 6.60 -2.62 -8.21
C GLY A 47 7.65 -3.35 -9.01
N MET A 48 7.24 -4.37 -9.78
CA MET A 48 8.14 -5.13 -10.65
C MET A 48 8.76 -4.27 -11.75
N SER A 49 7.94 -3.50 -12.47
CA SER A 49 8.43 -2.60 -13.52
C SER A 49 9.43 -1.59 -13.00
N SER A 50 9.23 -1.05 -11.79
CA SER A 50 10.16 -0.11 -11.16
C SER A 50 11.50 -0.77 -10.81
N CYS A 51 11.48 -2.00 -10.28
CA CYS A 51 12.70 -2.76 -10.02
C CYS A 51 13.47 -3.08 -11.30
N LEU A 52 12.77 -3.54 -12.34
CA LEU A 52 13.37 -3.83 -13.65
C LEU A 52 13.97 -2.56 -14.28
N PHE A 53 13.25 -1.43 -14.21
CA PHE A 53 13.75 -0.16 -14.73
C PHE A 53 14.96 0.35 -13.96
N PHE A 54 15.00 0.16 -12.64
CA PHE A 54 16.17 0.47 -11.83
C PHE A 54 17.39 -0.36 -12.25
N CYS A 55 17.22 -1.67 -12.36
CA CYS A 55 18.30 -2.56 -12.80
C CYS A 55 18.80 -2.18 -14.21
N TRP A 56 17.87 -1.88 -15.12
CA TRP A 56 18.20 -1.42 -16.47
C TRP A 56 19.00 -0.12 -16.45
N LEU A 57 18.55 0.91 -15.73
CA LEU A 57 19.29 2.17 -15.59
C LEU A 57 20.68 1.96 -15.01
N TYR A 58 20.79 1.07 -14.03
CA TYR A 58 22.08 0.80 -13.39
C TYR A 58 23.07 0.08 -14.32
N LEU A 59 22.60 -0.92 -15.08
CA LEU A 59 23.42 -1.72 -15.97
C LEU A 59 23.80 -0.99 -17.26
N THR A 60 22.90 -0.19 -17.82
CA THR A 60 23.13 0.51 -19.10
C THR A 60 23.73 1.89 -18.93
N GLY A 61 23.68 2.42 -17.76
CA GLY A 61 24.17 3.69 -17.14
C GLY A 61 24.86 4.62 -18.02
N SER A 62 25.63 5.04 -18.60
CA SER A 62 26.25 6.19 -19.23
C SER A 62 26.46 6.09 -20.75
N SER A 63 26.38 4.91 -21.35
CA SER A 63 26.88 4.69 -22.71
C SER A 63 25.85 4.87 -23.82
N THR A 64 24.58 5.10 -23.50
CA THR A 64 23.54 5.19 -24.52
C THR A 64 22.93 6.59 -24.62
N ARG A 65 23.48 7.42 -25.50
CA ARG A 65 22.86 8.67 -25.96
C ARG A 65 21.46 8.44 -26.56
N HIS A 66 21.06 7.21 -26.79
CA HIS A 66 19.79 6.80 -27.36
C HIS A 66 18.98 6.00 -26.35
N PHE A 67 18.64 6.61 -25.19
CA PHE A 67 17.60 6.08 -24.34
C PHE A 67 16.23 6.17 -25.02
N GLY A 68 16.19 5.69 -26.25
CA GLY A 68 14.98 5.32 -26.89
C GLY A 68 14.29 4.20 -26.10
N ARG A 69 13.29 3.68 -26.64
CA ARG A 69 12.39 2.66 -26.11
C ARG A 69 13.02 1.28 -25.87
N SER A 70 14.35 1.14 -25.83
CA SER A 70 15.06 -0.13 -25.62
C SER A 70 14.74 -0.81 -24.29
N TYR A 71 14.33 -0.03 -23.26
CA TYR A 71 13.83 -0.57 -22.00
C TYR A 71 12.54 -1.40 -22.16
N ILE A 72 11.76 -1.18 -23.22
CA ILE A 72 10.53 -1.96 -23.48
C ILE A 72 10.84 -3.46 -23.63
N VAL A 73 12.01 -3.79 -24.20
CA VAL A 73 12.40 -5.19 -24.47
C VAL A 73 12.43 -6.04 -23.20
N PRO A 74 13.19 -5.70 -22.13
CA PRO A 74 13.20 -6.51 -20.91
C PRO A 74 11.82 -6.61 -20.23
N GLU A 75 10.99 -5.58 -20.31
CA GLU A 75 9.62 -5.67 -19.79
C GLU A 75 8.74 -6.62 -20.60
N VAL A 76 8.80 -6.54 -21.94
CA VAL A 76 8.06 -7.45 -22.82
C VAL A 76 8.51 -8.88 -22.61
N VAL A 77 9.82 -9.13 -22.56
CA VAL A 77 10.37 -10.47 -22.28
C VAL A 77 9.87 -11.00 -20.94
N THR A 78 9.89 -10.18 -19.90
CA THR A 78 9.39 -10.58 -18.58
C THR A 78 7.88 -10.84 -18.60
N ALA A 79 7.09 -9.97 -19.23
CA ALA A 79 5.64 -10.16 -19.32
C ALA A 79 5.26 -11.40 -20.12
N VAL A 80 5.94 -11.64 -21.25
CA VAL A 80 5.74 -12.85 -22.08
C VAL A 80 6.16 -14.10 -21.31
N GLY A 81 7.33 -14.09 -20.64
CA GLY A 81 7.79 -15.21 -19.83
C GLY A 81 6.81 -15.57 -18.70
N LEU A 82 6.30 -14.56 -17.99
CA LEU A 82 5.28 -14.76 -16.96
C LEU A 82 3.95 -15.25 -17.54
N GLY A 83 3.56 -14.73 -18.72
CA GLY A 83 2.36 -15.16 -19.42
C GLY A 83 2.47 -16.63 -19.85
N VAL A 84 3.57 -17.03 -20.45
CA VAL A 84 3.84 -18.45 -20.82
C VAL A 84 3.80 -19.31 -19.57
N ALA A 85 4.49 -18.93 -18.49
CA ALA A 85 4.47 -19.66 -17.23
C ALA A 85 3.04 -19.80 -16.66
N TYR A 86 2.24 -18.75 -16.76
CA TYR A 86 0.83 -18.77 -16.34
C TYR A 86 0.01 -19.75 -17.18
N PHE A 87 0.06 -19.68 -18.51
CA PHE A 87 -0.72 -20.55 -19.38
C PHE A 87 -0.25 -22.01 -19.31
N CYS A 88 1.05 -22.26 -19.25
CA CYS A 88 1.58 -23.61 -19.06
C CYS A 88 1.24 -24.22 -17.67
N SER A 89 1.10 -23.37 -16.65
CA SER A 89 0.77 -23.81 -15.29
C SER A 89 -0.73 -23.94 -15.05
N SER A 90 -1.55 -23.32 -15.87
CA SER A 90 -3.01 -23.29 -15.70
C SER A 90 -3.61 -24.59 -16.23
N ARG A 91 -3.85 -25.56 -15.35
CA ARG A 91 -5.02 -26.42 -15.56
C ARG A 91 -6.20 -25.47 -15.44
N GLY A 92 -6.98 -25.30 -16.52
CA GLY A 92 -7.92 -24.22 -16.72
C GLY A 92 -8.75 -23.86 -15.46
N PRO A 93 -9.06 -22.58 -15.25
CA PRO A 93 -9.89 -22.16 -14.15
C PRO A 93 -11.23 -22.87 -14.30
N ILE A 94 -11.58 -23.74 -13.37
CA ILE A 94 -12.98 -24.17 -13.21
C ILE A 94 -13.68 -22.94 -12.66
N LEU A 95 -14.18 -22.09 -13.56
CA LEU A 95 -15.15 -21.06 -13.21
C LEU A 95 -16.37 -21.80 -12.66
N SER A 96 -16.42 -21.97 -11.36
CA SER A 96 -17.66 -22.36 -10.74
C SER A 96 -18.61 -21.18 -10.93
N ASN A 97 -19.70 -21.41 -11.63
CA ASN A 97 -20.82 -20.49 -11.60
C ASN A 97 -21.06 -20.16 -10.11
N GLY A 98 -20.79 -18.91 -9.70
CA GLY A 98 -20.81 -18.46 -8.31
C GLY A 98 -22.21 -18.50 -7.67
N GLU A 99 -23.15 -19.19 -8.30
CA GLU A 99 -24.54 -19.35 -7.87
C GLU A 99 -24.70 -20.08 -6.55
N ASP A 100 -23.80 -21.03 -6.19
CA ASP A 100 -23.97 -21.81 -4.97
C ASP A 100 -23.64 -21.02 -3.68
N TYR A 101 -22.76 -20.02 -3.76
CA TYR A 101 -22.46 -19.16 -2.61
C TYR A 101 -23.44 -17.96 -2.53
N ASP A 102 -23.91 -17.45 -3.67
CA ASP A 102 -24.90 -16.38 -3.76
C ASP A 102 -26.33 -16.87 -3.42
N ARG A 103 -26.64 -18.17 -3.61
CA ARG A 103 -27.95 -18.73 -3.27
C ARG A 103 -28.24 -18.79 -1.76
N ARG A 104 -27.20 -18.83 -0.91
CA ARG A 104 -27.38 -18.81 0.56
C ARG A 104 -27.61 -17.42 1.14
N GLU A 105 -27.27 -16.35 0.40
CA GLU A 105 -27.53 -14.97 0.80
C GLU A 105 -28.78 -14.44 0.08
N LYS A 106 -29.99 -14.97 0.40
CA LYS A 106 -31.26 -14.31 0.01
C LYS A 106 -31.39 -13.01 0.80
N TYR A 107 -30.84 -11.94 0.24
CA TYR A 107 -30.95 -10.60 0.78
C TYR A 107 -32.21 -9.92 0.24
N ASN A 108 -33.22 -9.78 1.07
CA ASN A 108 -34.47 -9.05 0.75
C ASN A 108 -34.67 -7.83 1.69
N SER A 109 -33.65 -7.39 2.41
CA SER A 109 -33.79 -6.22 3.27
C SER A 109 -33.53 -4.92 2.51
N LEU A 110 -34.15 -3.82 2.94
CA LEU A 110 -33.90 -2.48 2.42
C LEU A 110 -32.39 -2.13 2.46
N LEU A 111 -31.67 -2.57 3.51
CA LEU A 111 -30.22 -2.40 3.64
C LEU A 111 -29.43 -3.01 2.49
N ASP A 112 -29.88 -4.14 1.92
CA ASP A 112 -29.18 -4.81 0.81
C ASP A 112 -29.21 -4.01 -0.50
N ARG A 113 -30.20 -3.14 -0.65
CA ARG A 113 -30.34 -2.24 -1.81
C ARG A 113 -29.68 -0.89 -1.55
N LEU A 114 -29.82 -0.36 -0.33
CA LEU A 114 -29.30 0.97 0.02
C LEU A 114 -27.76 0.96 0.13
N LEU A 115 -27.16 -0.08 0.73
CA LEU A 115 -25.74 -0.10 1.00
C LEU A 115 -24.87 -0.07 -0.26
N PRO A 116 -25.12 -0.89 -1.32
CA PRO A 116 -24.45 -0.73 -2.60
C PRO A 116 -24.67 0.64 -3.23
N ALA A 117 -25.91 1.17 -3.17
CA ALA A 117 -26.22 2.48 -3.74
C ALA A 117 -25.41 3.60 -3.06
N VAL A 118 -25.35 3.59 -1.73
CA VAL A 118 -24.54 4.54 -0.95
C VAL A 118 -23.05 4.40 -1.29
N PHE A 119 -22.55 3.16 -1.35
CA PHE A 119 -21.15 2.92 -1.70
C PHE A 119 -20.81 3.46 -3.09
N TYR A 120 -21.62 3.15 -4.11
CA TYR A 120 -21.36 3.64 -5.48
C TYR A 120 -21.53 5.15 -5.60
N LEU A 121 -22.44 5.76 -4.84
CA LEU A 121 -22.56 7.21 -4.77
C LEU A 121 -21.28 7.84 -4.18
N VAL A 122 -20.82 7.35 -3.03
CA VAL A 122 -19.61 7.84 -2.36
C VAL A 122 -18.38 7.61 -3.25
N LEU A 123 -18.28 6.46 -3.92
CA LEU A 123 -17.21 6.15 -4.87
C LEU A 123 -17.21 7.14 -6.03
N SER A 124 -18.38 7.41 -6.63
CA SER A 124 -18.52 8.37 -7.74
C SER A 124 -18.12 9.78 -7.31
N CYS A 125 -18.59 10.24 -6.15
CA CYS A 125 -18.17 11.53 -5.58
C CYS A 125 -16.65 11.57 -5.34
N SER A 126 -16.06 10.50 -4.84
CA SER A 126 -14.63 10.40 -4.60
C SER A 126 -13.82 10.45 -5.90
N VAL A 127 -14.29 9.79 -6.96
CA VAL A 127 -13.65 9.85 -8.29
C VAL A 127 -13.72 11.27 -8.85
N ILE A 128 -14.87 11.91 -8.76
CA ILE A 128 -15.06 13.31 -9.21
C ILE A 128 -14.12 14.24 -8.43
N THR A 129 -14.08 14.11 -7.10
CA THR A 129 -13.18 14.91 -6.25
C THR A 129 -11.72 14.69 -6.61
N PHE A 130 -11.31 13.44 -6.83
CA PHE A 130 -9.95 13.11 -7.27
C PHE A 130 -9.62 13.82 -8.59
N ILE A 131 -10.51 13.73 -9.60
CA ILE A 131 -10.31 14.36 -10.90
C ILE A 131 -10.23 15.88 -10.76
N GLN A 132 -11.11 16.50 -9.96
CA GLN A 132 -11.10 17.94 -9.74
C GLN A 132 -9.78 18.41 -9.14
N ILE A 133 -9.29 17.75 -8.08
CA ILE A 133 -8.01 18.08 -7.45
C ILE A 133 -6.86 17.89 -8.44
N ALA A 134 -6.85 16.77 -9.16
CA ALA A 134 -5.80 16.46 -10.14
C ALA A 134 -5.75 17.45 -11.33
N LEU A 135 -6.90 18.01 -11.72
CA LEU A 135 -6.96 19.04 -12.78
C LEU A 135 -6.48 20.40 -12.28
N ILE A 136 -6.74 20.75 -11.02
CA ILE A 136 -6.27 22.00 -10.40
C ILE A 136 -4.76 21.90 -10.12
N HIS A 137 -4.30 20.78 -9.57
CA HIS A 137 -2.90 20.54 -9.18
C HIS A 137 -2.27 19.45 -10.07
N GLN A 138 -2.09 19.75 -11.37
CA GLN A 138 -1.62 18.76 -12.35
C GLN A 138 -0.26 18.14 -12.02
N HIS A 139 0.61 18.87 -11.33
CA HIS A 139 1.92 18.39 -10.89
C HIS A 139 1.88 17.78 -9.47
N GLY A 140 0.69 17.62 -8.90
CA GLY A 140 0.49 17.25 -7.51
C GLY A 140 0.78 18.41 -6.55
N GLU A 141 0.79 18.09 -5.24
CA GLU A 141 1.11 19.03 -4.18
C GLU A 141 2.61 19.04 -3.85
N TRP A 142 3.01 19.70 -2.75
CA TRP A 142 4.41 19.98 -2.41
C TRP A 142 5.35 18.77 -2.56
N ASP A 143 5.08 17.65 -1.92
CA ASP A 143 5.95 16.48 -1.98
C ASP A 143 6.01 15.84 -3.38
N ALA A 144 4.91 15.93 -4.14
CA ALA A 144 4.88 15.38 -5.48
C ALA A 144 5.90 16.09 -6.38
N TRP A 145 5.82 17.42 -6.47
CA TRP A 145 6.69 18.17 -7.37
C TRP A 145 8.10 18.39 -6.78
N SER A 146 8.28 18.43 -5.46
CA SER A 146 9.59 18.65 -4.83
C SER A 146 10.40 17.37 -4.59
N ILE A 147 9.74 16.21 -4.47
CA ILE A 147 10.38 14.93 -4.17
C ILE A 147 10.14 13.92 -5.30
N TRP A 148 8.89 13.48 -5.49
CA TRP A 148 8.58 12.30 -6.29
C TRP A 148 8.72 12.57 -7.79
N ASN A 149 8.03 13.60 -8.31
CA ASN A 149 8.10 13.98 -9.73
C ASN A 149 9.43 14.62 -10.09
N LEU A 150 10.06 15.36 -9.16
CA LEU A 150 11.40 15.91 -9.39
C LEU A 150 12.42 14.80 -9.64
N ARG A 151 12.45 13.78 -8.79
CA ARG A 151 13.32 12.62 -9.02
C ARG A 151 12.99 11.88 -10.29
N ALA A 152 11.70 11.70 -10.57
CA ALA A 152 11.29 11.07 -11.82
C ALA A 152 11.85 11.82 -13.04
N ARG A 153 11.92 13.17 -12.99
CA ARG A 153 12.55 13.97 -14.06
C ARG A 153 14.04 13.68 -14.20
N PHE A 154 14.80 13.65 -13.09
CA PHE A 154 16.21 13.29 -13.16
C PHE A 154 16.42 11.89 -13.76
N LEU A 155 15.62 10.91 -13.33
CA LEU A 155 15.68 9.54 -13.81
C LEU A 155 15.24 9.40 -15.28
N ALA A 156 14.28 10.22 -15.73
CA ALA A 156 13.80 10.22 -17.10
C ALA A 156 14.72 10.98 -18.06
N ARG A 157 15.25 12.13 -17.68
CA ARG A 157 16.12 12.96 -18.50
C ARG A 157 17.57 12.50 -18.48
N GLY A 158 17.99 11.96 -17.34
CA GLY A 158 19.36 11.64 -17.07
C GLY A 158 19.86 10.52 -17.95
N THR A 159 20.73 10.83 -18.89
CA THR A 159 21.56 9.88 -19.61
C THR A 159 22.71 9.43 -18.71
N GLU A 160 23.80 10.15 -18.68
CA GLU A 160 24.96 9.90 -17.79
C GLU A 160 24.83 10.53 -16.40
N HIS A 161 23.90 11.49 -16.22
CA HIS A 161 23.73 12.27 -14.99
C HIS A 161 22.51 11.88 -14.14
N TRP A 162 21.84 10.75 -14.41
CA TRP A 162 20.68 10.32 -13.63
C TRP A 162 20.95 10.17 -12.13
N ARG A 163 22.21 9.86 -11.77
CA ARG A 163 22.66 9.75 -10.38
C ARG A 163 22.66 11.07 -9.63
N ASN A 164 22.63 12.21 -10.35
CA ASN A 164 22.52 13.54 -9.74
C ASN A 164 21.23 13.70 -8.91
N ALA A 165 20.20 12.89 -9.20
CA ALA A 165 18.99 12.80 -8.37
C ALA A 165 19.25 12.52 -6.88
N PHE A 166 20.44 12.02 -6.54
CA PHE A 166 20.83 11.59 -5.19
C PHE A 166 21.92 12.47 -4.57
N LEU A 167 22.45 13.45 -5.31
CA LEU A 167 23.46 14.35 -4.81
C LEU A 167 22.85 15.36 -3.83
N GLN A 168 23.40 15.42 -2.62
CA GLN A 168 22.97 16.41 -1.62
C GLN A 168 23.17 17.85 -2.10
N SER A 169 24.19 18.11 -2.92
CA SER A 169 24.48 19.43 -3.52
C SER A 169 23.36 19.97 -4.42
N GLN A 170 22.47 19.12 -4.91
CA GLN A 170 21.36 19.52 -5.78
C GLN A 170 20.13 20.03 -5.01
N GLY A 171 20.17 20.00 -3.67
CA GLY A 171 19.05 20.45 -2.83
C GLY A 171 17.77 19.61 -2.97
N VAL A 172 17.85 18.41 -3.56
CA VAL A 172 16.69 17.51 -3.69
C VAL A 172 16.36 16.92 -2.31
N PRO A 173 15.16 17.22 -1.74
CA PRO A 173 14.80 16.71 -0.44
C PRO A 173 14.71 15.18 -0.45
N HIS A 174 15.04 14.56 0.69
CA HIS A 174 14.86 13.11 0.89
C HIS A 174 15.54 12.23 -0.18
N GLY A 175 16.76 12.58 -0.61
CA GLY A 175 17.56 11.82 -1.58
C GLY A 175 17.70 10.33 -1.26
N ASP A 176 17.57 9.98 0.02
CA ASP A 176 17.64 8.64 0.59
C ASP A 176 16.36 7.81 0.44
N TYR A 177 15.23 8.42 0.04
CA TYR A 177 13.98 7.65 -0.11
C TYR A 177 14.07 6.67 -1.27
N PRO A 178 13.57 5.43 -1.11
CA PRO A 178 13.47 4.43 -2.17
C PRO A 178 12.67 4.92 -3.38
N LEU A 179 12.75 4.20 -4.50
CA LEU A 179 12.48 4.77 -5.81
C LEU A 179 11.25 4.20 -6.55
N LEU A 180 10.40 3.37 -5.90
CA LEU A 180 9.27 2.74 -6.59
C LEU A 180 8.43 3.78 -7.36
N LEU A 181 7.96 4.83 -6.68
CA LEU A 181 7.09 5.84 -7.30
C LEU A 181 7.82 6.69 -8.36
N PRO A 182 9.01 7.27 -8.10
CA PRO A 182 9.75 8.01 -9.12
C PRO A 182 10.09 7.19 -10.36
N LEU A 183 10.48 5.92 -10.19
CA LEU A 183 10.81 5.04 -11.34
C LEU A 183 9.56 4.64 -12.12
N THR A 184 8.43 4.42 -11.48
CA THR A 184 7.16 4.15 -12.16
C THR A 184 6.78 5.32 -13.07
N ILE A 185 6.91 6.56 -12.58
CA ILE A 185 6.61 7.77 -13.33
C ILE A 185 7.64 7.99 -14.46
N ALA A 186 8.94 7.93 -14.14
CA ALA A 186 10.02 8.11 -15.10
C ALA A 186 9.94 7.12 -16.26
N ARG A 187 9.63 5.85 -15.94
CA ARG A 187 9.38 4.81 -16.92
C ARG A 187 8.23 5.18 -17.86
N GLY A 188 7.08 5.62 -17.33
CA GLY A 188 5.95 6.07 -18.14
C GLY A 188 6.34 7.20 -19.09
N TRP A 189 7.10 8.18 -18.62
CA TRP A 189 7.62 9.26 -19.45
C TRP A 189 8.58 8.78 -20.53
N LYS A 190 9.43 7.78 -20.26
CA LYS A 190 10.30 7.16 -21.27
C LYS A 190 9.51 6.47 -22.39
N TYR A 191 8.41 5.80 -22.05
CA TYR A 191 7.53 5.19 -23.05
C TYR A 191 6.92 6.23 -23.99
N ILE A 192 6.41 7.33 -23.41
CA ILE A 192 5.72 8.39 -24.17
C ILE A 192 6.71 9.27 -24.93
N GLY A 193 7.92 9.43 -24.40
CA GLY A 193 8.93 10.35 -24.91
C GLY A 193 8.72 11.81 -24.47
N SER A 194 7.88 12.03 -23.43
CA SER A 194 7.60 13.36 -22.86
C SER A 194 7.19 13.26 -21.39
N GLU A 195 7.36 14.36 -20.65
CA GLU A 195 6.97 14.45 -19.23
C GLU A 195 5.50 14.83 -19.09
N ALA A 196 4.62 14.01 -19.67
CA ALA A 196 3.18 14.24 -19.62
C ALA A 196 2.67 14.15 -18.17
N VAL A 197 1.98 15.19 -17.71
CA VAL A 197 1.39 15.28 -16.35
C VAL A 197 0.36 14.17 -16.09
N LEU A 198 -0.21 13.62 -17.15
CA LEU A 198 -1.17 12.52 -17.05
C LEU A 198 -0.56 11.24 -16.47
N VAL A 199 0.75 10.99 -16.63
CA VAL A 199 1.40 9.79 -16.10
C VAL A 199 1.33 9.72 -14.58
N PRO A 200 1.85 10.69 -13.81
CA PRO A 200 1.75 10.65 -12.35
C PRO A 200 0.30 10.70 -11.86
N ILE A 201 -0.60 11.42 -12.53
CA ILE A 201 -2.04 11.45 -12.18
C ILE A 201 -2.66 10.05 -12.29
N VAL A 202 -2.42 9.34 -13.40
CA VAL A 202 -2.99 7.99 -13.60
C VAL A 202 -2.35 6.98 -12.64
N VAL A 203 -1.05 7.06 -12.35
CA VAL A 203 -0.40 6.22 -11.33
C VAL A 203 -1.07 6.43 -9.98
N ALA A 204 -1.26 7.67 -9.57
CA ALA A 204 -1.91 8.03 -8.30
C ALA A 204 -3.38 7.55 -8.25
N PHE A 205 -4.14 7.73 -9.34
CA PHE A 205 -5.51 7.25 -9.49
C PHE A 205 -5.59 5.73 -9.30
N LEU A 206 -4.73 5.00 -10.00
CA LEU A 206 -4.71 3.55 -9.97
C LEU A 206 -4.39 3.02 -8.55
N PHE A 207 -3.39 3.57 -7.85
CA PHE A 207 -3.11 3.17 -6.47
C PHE A 207 -4.25 3.49 -5.52
N THR A 208 -4.87 4.68 -5.64
CA THR A 208 -5.95 5.12 -4.76
C THR A 208 -7.17 4.21 -4.88
N PHE A 209 -7.67 4.00 -6.09
CA PHE A 209 -8.91 3.24 -6.28
C PHE A 209 -8.69 1.73 -6.29
N SER A 210 -7.47 1.24 -6.61
CA SER A 210 -7.13 -0.16 -6.37
C SER A 210 -7.08 -0.50 -4.88
N SER A 211 -6.65 0.43 -4.00
CA SER A 211 -6.73 0.22 -2.55
C SER A 211 -8.17 0.02 -2.07
N VAL A 212 -9.12 0.79 -2.60
CA VAL A 212 -10.56 0.60 -2.34
C VAL A 212 -11.01 -0.76 -2.85
N GLY A 213 -10.61 -1.12 -4.08
CA GLY A 213 -10.95 -2.40 -4.69
C GLY A 213 -10.40 -3.59 -3.90
N ILE A 214 -9.16 -3.51 -3.40
CA ILE A 214 -8.54 -4.53 -2.53
C ILE A 214 -9.33 -4.70 -1.24
N LEU A 215 -9.64 -3.60 -0.55
CA LEU A 215 -10.41 -3.61 0.70
C LEU A 215 -11.79 -4.24 0.50
N CYS A 216 -12.55 -3.75 -0.49
CA CYS A 216 -13.92 -4.22 -0.74
C CYS A 216 -13.95 -5.69 -1.17
N SER A 217 -13.09 -6.09 -2.12
CA SER A 217 -13.11 -7.47 -2.63
C SER A 217 -12.61 -8.47 -1.61
N SER A 218 -11.56 -8.17 -0.85
CA SER A 218 -11.04 -9.05 0.20
C SER A 218 -12.06 -9.29 1.32
N LEU A 219 -12.71 -8.23 1.83
CA LEU A 219 -13.76 -8.36 2.83
C LEU A 219 -15.01 -9.05 2.27
N THR A 220 -15.31 -8.88 1.00
CA THR A 220 -16.38 -9.62 0.35
C THR A 220 -16.09 -11.12 0.28
N ILE A 221 -14.83 -11.50 0.02
CA ILE A 221 -14.39 -12.90 -0.03
C ILE A 221 -14.34 -13.51 1.38
N LEU A 222 -13.78 -12.78 2.34
CA LEU A 222 -13.53 -13.28 3.69
C LEU A 222 -14.75 -13.16 4.63
N ARG A 223 -15.71 -12.30 4.30
CA ARG A 223 -16.85 -11.97 5.14
C ARG A 223 -18.17 -11.98 4.38
N SER A 224 -18.52 -10.86 3.76
CA SER A 224 -19.77 -10.69 3.01
C SER A 224 -19.72 -9.45 2.12
N LYS A 225 -20.62 -9.39 1.12
CA LYS A 225 -20.80 -8.20 0.27
C LYS A 225 -21.11 -6.94 1.10
N ARG A 226 -21.96 -7.07 2.13
CA ARG A 226 -22.31 -5.96 3.04
C ARG A 226 -21.07 -5.38 3.70
N THR A 227 -20.20 -6.25 4.22
CA THR A 227 -18.96 -5.83 4.88
C THR A 227 -18.03 -5.11 3.90
N GLY A 228 -17.91 -5.62 2.67
CA GLY A 228 -17.09 -4.97 1.63
C GLY A 228 -17.58 -3.56 1.30
N TYR A 229 -18.88 -3.37 1.09
CA TYR A 229 -19.47 -2.04 0.80
C TYR A 229 -19.35 -1.08 1.99
N LEU A 230 -19.61 -1.55 3.21
CA LEU A 230 -19.44 -0.73 4.43
C LEU A 230 -17.99 -0.27 4.57
N ALA A 231 -17.04 -1.17 4.45
CA ALA A 231 -15.62 -0.84 4.57
C ALA A 231 -15.15 0.13 3.49
N GLY A 232 -15.60 -0.05 2.24
CA GLY A 232 -15.30 0.88 1.16
C GLY A 232 -15.87 2.27 1.41
N THR A 233 -17.11 2.35 1.92
CA THR A 233 -17.73 3.63 2.31
C THR A 233 -16.98 4.30 3.45
N VAL A 234 -16.55 3.55 4.45
CA VAL A 234 -15.74 4.05 5.58
C VAL A 234 -14.37 4.54 5.10
N LEU A 235 -13.69 3.79 4.23
CA LEU A 235 -12.40 4.20 3.68
C LEU A 235 -12.50 5.54 2.94
N LEU A 236 -13.48 5.65 2.05
CA LEU A 236 -13.71 6.84 1.23
C LEU A 236 -14.32 8.02 2.03
N GLY A 237 -14.93 7.75 3.17
CA GLY A 237 -15.48 8.76 4.09
C GLY A 237 -14.41 9.64 4.73
N VAL A 238 -13.14 9.22 4.73
CA VAL A 238 -12.00 10.06 5.10
C VAL A 238 -11.52 10.82 3.88
N SER A 239 -11.92 12.09 3.77
CA SER A 239 -11.59 12.95 2.62
C SER A 239 -10.08 13.05 2.37
N SER A 240 -9.27 13.01 3.42
CA SER A 240 -7.81 13.01 3.33
C SER A 240 -7.26 11.84 2.50
N PHE A 241 -7.94 10.69 2.46
CA PHE A 241 -7.49 9.55 1.65
C PHE A 241 -7.52 9.87 0.15
N VAL A 242 -8.62 10.44 -0.32
CA VAL A 242 -8.79 10.81 -1.73
C VAL A 242 -7.92 12.01 -2.10
N SER A 243 -7.87 13.03 -1.24
CA SER A 243 -7.07 14.24 -1.51
C SER A 243 -5.57 13.94 -1.55
N HIS A 244 -5.02 13.15 -0.62
CA HIS A 244 -3.60 12.75 -0.68
C HIS A 244 -3.29 11.84 -1.88
N GLY A 245 -4.26 11.01 -2.31
CA GLY A 245 -4.14 10.29 -3.56
C GLY A 245 -4.02 11.24 -4.75
N ALA A 246 -4.93 12.19 -4.88
CA ALA A 246 -4.92 13.18 -5.96
C ALA A 246 -3.70 14.12 -5.90
N SER A 247 -3.15 14.37 -4.71
CA SER A 247 -1.90 15.11 -4.50
C SER A 247 -0.65 14.36 -4.99
N GLN A 248 -0.79 13.13 -5.50
CA GLN A 248 0.30 12.29 -6.03
C GLN A 248 1.37 11.95 -4.96
N TYR A 249 0.96 11.80 -3.70
CA TYR A 249 1.86 11.47 -2.60
C TYR A 249 2.10 9.96 -2.50
N ALA A 250 3.29 9.58 -2.05
CA ALA A 250 3.66 8.18 -1.85
C ALA A 250 2.92 7.53 -0.66
N ASP A 251 2.19 8.29 0.14
CA ASP A 251 1.50 7.80 1.34
C ASP A 251 0.36 6.82 1.01
N VAL A 252 -0.37 7.05 -0.08
CA VAL A 252 -1.39 6.10 -0.57
C VAL A 252 -0.74 4.88 -1.19
N VAL A 253 0.41 5.04 -1.88
CA VAL A 253 1.16 3.94 -2.48
C VAL A 253 1.68 2.97 -1.41
N ILE A 254 2.27 3.50 -0.34
CA ILE A 254 2.74 2.66 0.78
C ILE A 254 1.57 1.98 1.50
N GLY A 255 0.45 2.71 1.69
CA GLY A 255 -0.79 2.16 2.27
C GLY A 255 -1.36 1.00 1.46
N PHE A 256 -1.29 1.08 0.12
CA PHE A 256 -1.66 -0.01 -0.79
C PHE A 256 -0.84 -1.28 -0.50
N PHE A 257 0.48 -1.17 -0.33
CA PHE A 257 1.32 -2.35 -0.08
C PHE A 257 1.16 -2.89 1.35
N ILE A 258 0.92 -2.02 2.33
CA ILE A 258 0.63 -2.44 3.71
C ILE A 258 -0.66 -3.28 3.74
N ILE A 259 -1.75 -2.79 3.17
CA ILE A 259 -3.01 -3.55 3.14
C ILE A 259 -2.88 -4.84 2.31
N SER A 260 -2.17 -4.80 1.18
CA SER A 260 -1.94 -5.99 0.33
C SER A 260 -1.21 -7.09 1.07
N SER A 261 -0.17 -6.76 1.85
CA SER A 261 0.59 -7.75 2.63
C SER A 261 -0.24 -8.36 3.75
N ILE A 262 -1.01 -7.54 4.48
CA ILE A 262 -1.88 -8.01 5.56
C ILE A 262 -2.96 -8.94 4.99
N ILE A 263 -3.65 -8.54 3.91
CA ILE A 263 -4.71 -9.34 3.30
C ILE A 263 -4.19 -10.69 2.79
N THR A 264 -3.03 -10.74 2.16
CA THR A 264 -2.47 -12.00 1.67
C THR A 264 -2.16 -12.99 2.80
N VAL A 265 -1.71 -12.51 3.96
CA VAL A 265 -1.55 -13.34 5.16
C VAL A 265 -2.90 -13.78 5.74
N TYR A 266 -3.91 -12.91 5.76
CA TYR A 266 -5.25 -13.30 6.21
C TYR A 266 -5.87 -14.36 5.29
N ILE A 267 -5.73 -14.22 3.98
CA ILE A 267 -6.21 -15.22 3.01
C ILE A 267 -5.51 -16.57 3.25
N TYR A 268 -4.21 -16.57 3.53
CA TYR A 268 -3.46 -17.78 3.86
C TYR A 268 -3.99 -18.48 5.10
N HIS A 269 -4.37 -17.74 6.14
CA HIS A 269 -4.82 -18.32 7.41
C HIS A 269 -6.31 -18.65 7.48
N GLU A 270 -7.18 -17.85 6.83
CA GLU A 270 -8.64 -17.98 6.96
C GLU A 270 -9.24 -19.00 5.97
N ILE A 271 -8.55 -19.32 4.88
CA ILE A 271 -9.04 -20.25 3.87
C ILE A 271 -8.49 -21.65 4.17
N GLU A 272 -9.18 -22.37 5.08
CA GLU A 272 -8.74 -23.63 5.66
C GLU A 272 -8.46 -24.77 4.67
N ASN A 273 -9.17 -24.83 3.54
CA ASN A 273 -9.10 -25.95 2.61
C ASN A 273 -7.91 -25.89 1.64
N ASP A 274 -7.15 -24.82 1.65
CA ASP A 274 -6.07 -24.62 0.68
C ASP A 274 -4.95 -23.78 1.32
N LYS A 275 -4.20 -24.40 2.29
CA LYS A 275 -2.98 -23.76 2.87
C LYS A 275 -1.92 -23.56 1.78
N ASN A 276 -2.28 -22.72 0.82
CA ASN A 276 -1.38 -22.38 -0.27
C ASN A 276 -0.31 -21.39 0.21
N SER A 277 0.83 -21.89 0.62
CA SER A 277 1.99 -21.11 1.08
C SER A 277 2.47 -20.06 0.07
N ARG A 278 2.02 -20.10 -1.19
CA ARG A 278 2.32 -19.09 -2.21
C ARG A 278 1.74 -17.72 -1.89
N PHE A 279 0.69 -17.64 -1.06
CA PHE A 279 0.21 -16.35 -0.53
C PHE A 279 1.27 -15.64 0.33
N LEU A 280 2.14 -16.41 1.00
CA LEU A 280 3.26 -15.84 1.75
C LEU A 280 4.32 -15.25 0.81
N VAL A 281 4.51 -15.82 -0.39
CA VAL A 281 5.37 -15.21 -1.44
C VAL A 281 4.79 -13.87 -1.88
N LEU A 282 3.46 -13.76 -2.08
CA LEU A 282 2.80 -12.49 -2.38
C LEU A 282 2.96 -11.49 -1.23
N ALA A 283 2.83 -11.93 0.03
CA ALA A 283 3.07 -11.09 1.18
C ALA A 283 4.50 -10.56 1.20
N GLY A 284 5.50 -11.42 0.93
CA GLY A 284 6.91 -11.02 0.84
C GLY A 284 7.17 -9.99 -0.25
N LEU A 285 6.60 -10.19 -1.45
CA LEU A 285 6.67 -9.19 -2.54
C LEU A 285 6.04 -7.86 -2.12
N ALA A 286 4.85 -7.87 -1.50
CA ALA A 286 4.16 -6.65 -1.07
C ALA A 286 4.97 -5.88 -0.02
N VAL A 287 5.55 -6.57 0.98
CA VAL A 287 6.43 -5.98 2.00
C VAL A 287 7.71 -5.43 1.35
N GLY A 288 8.28 -6.15 0.39
CA GLY A 288 9.43 -5.68 -0.38
C GLY A 288 9.11 -4.39 -1.16
N PHE A 289 7.99 -4.33 -1.86
CA PHE A 289 7.56 -3.12 -2.57
C PHE A 289 7.20 -1.97 -1.62
N CYS A 290 6.67 -2.28 -0.44
CA CYS A 290 6.49 -1.29 0.63
C CYS A 290 7.84 -0.66 1.01
N ALA A 291 8.86 -1.48 1.26
CA ALA A 291 10.23 -1.03 1.55
C ALA A 291 10.89 -0.30 0.37
N TRP A 292 10.49 -0.61 -0.87
CA TRP A 292 10.94 0.08 -2.09
C TRP A 292 10.22 1.41 -2.36
N THR A 293 9.15 1.72 -1.60
CA THR A 293 8.36 2.94 -1.79
C THR A 293 8.91 4.11 -0.95
N LYS A 294 9.15 3.89 0.35
CA LYS A 294 9.48 4.95 1.31
C LYS A 294 10.22 4.36 2.52
N ASN A 295 10.93 5.18 3.32
CA ASN A 295 11.64 4.69 4.51
C ASN A 295 10.70 4.08 5.57
N GLU A 296 9.47 4.58 5.69
CA GLU A 296 8.45 3.99 6.55
C GLU A 296 8.11 2.55 6.14
N GLY A 297 8.32 2.20 4.87
CA GLY A 297 8.23 0.81 4.39
C GLY A 297 9.33 -0.10 4.92
N LEU A 298 10.52 0.43 5.22
CA LEU A 298 11.56 -0.33 5.92
C LEU A 298 11.19 -0.59 7.37
N LEU A 299 10.60 0.40 8.05
CA LEU A 299 10.04 0.20 9.39
C LEU A 299 8.94 -0.87 9.36
N PHE A 300 8.04 -0.77 8.36
CA PHE A 300 6.97 -1.77 8.19
C PHE A 300 7.53 -3.19 7.95
N LEU A 301 8.58 -3.34 7.15
CA LEU A 301 9.27 -4.62 6.95
C LEU A 301 9.72 -5.21 8.29
N LEU A 302 10.41 -4.43 9.14
CA LEU A 302 10.88 -4.91 10.44
C LEU A 302 9.73 -5.30 11.36
N VAL A 303 8.70 -4.46 11.44
CA VAL A 303 7.51 -4.72 12.25
C VAL A 303 6.76 -5.95 11.75
N PHE A 304 6.54 -6.05 10.44
CA PHE A 304 5.80 -7.16 9.84
C PHE A 304 6.49 -8.51 10.09
N VAL A 305 7.80 -8.56 9.81
CA VAL A 305 8.60 -9.79 10.05
C VAL A 305 8.62 -10.13 11.54
N GLY A 306 8.85 -9.15 12.42
CA GLY A 306 8.89 -9.37 13.86
C GLY A 306 7.57 -9.92 14.41
N VAL A 307 6.46 -9.28 14.07
CA VAL A 307 5.12 -9.71 14.57
C VAL A 307 4.72 -11.06 13.99
N CYS A 308 4.88 -11.26 12.67
CA CYS A 308 4.51 -12.53 12.03
C CYS A 308 5.38 -13.70 12.57
N PHE A 309 6.68 -13.48 12.73
CA PHE A 309 7.60 -14.51 13.23
C PHE A 309 7.30 -14.89 14.68
N LEU A 310 7.08 -13.90 15.56
CA LEU A 310 6.72 -14.14 16.96
C LEU A 310 5.40 -14.92 17.08
N LEU A 311 4.39 -14.51 16.32
CA LEU A 311 3.09 -15.17 16.37
C LEU A 311 3.09 -16.54 15.70
N ALA A 312 3.81 -16.74 14.61
CA ALA A 312 3.94 -18.05 13.96
C ALA A 312 4.70 -19.05 14.85
N GLY A 313 5.80 -18.62 15.47
CA GLY A 313 6.55 -19.45 16.42
C GLY A 313 5.72 -19.91 17.62
N TRP A 314 4.88 -19.01 18.13
CA TRP A 314 3.97 -19.33 19.26
C TRP A 314 2.83 -20.25 18.86
N ARG A 315 2.33 -20.17 17.61
CA ARG A 315 1.15 -20.93 17.12
C ARG A 315 1.49 -22.34 16.65
N SER A 316 2.47 -22.43 15.76
CA SER A 316 2.63 -23.59 14.89
C SER A 316 3.92 -24.37 15.17
N GLY A 317 4.72 -23.87 16.11
CA GLY A 317 6.03 -24.42 16.40
C GLY A 317 7.09 -24.03 15.35
N TRP A 318 8.36 -24.28 15.70
CA TRP A 318 9.52 -23.74 14.99
C TRP A 318 9.67 -24.22 13.54
N ARG A 319 9.34 -25.48 13.27
CA ARG A 319 9.47 -26.05 11.92
C ARG A 319 8.51 -25.41 10.92
N GLU A 320 7.27 -25.23 11.32
CA GLU A 320 6.24 -24.59 10.47
C GLU A 320 6.55 -23.10 10.27
N CYS A 321 6.97 -22.43 11.34
CA CYS A 321 7.41 -21.05 11.29
C CYS A 321 8.55 -20.85 10.27
N LEU A 322 9.55 -21.72 10.24
CA LEU A 322 10.65 -21.67 9.26
C LEU A 322 10.15 -21.91 7.82
N ARG A 323 9.19 -22.82 7.62
CA ARG A 323 8.57 -23.06 6.32
C ARG A 323 7.80 -21.83 5.83
N GLU A 324 7.00 -21.21 6.67
CA GLU A 324 6.28 -19.99 6.36
C GLU A 324 7.26 -18.85 6.05
N ALA A 325 8.27 -18.68 6.88
CA ALA A 325 9.33 -17.68 6.68
C ALA A 325 10.08 -17.89 5.35
N SER A 326 10.41 -19.14 4.99
CA SER A 326 11.09 -19.41 3.73
C SER A 326 10.27 -19.02 2.51
N MET A 327 8.97 -19.30 2.50
CA MET A 327 8.07 -18.88 1.43
C MET A 327 7.93 -17.35 1.37
N PHE A 328 7.84 -16.69 2.50
CA PHE A 328 7.83 -15.22 2.58
C PHE A 328 9.13 -14.63 2.02
N MET A 329 10.28 -15.20 2.38
CA MET A 329 11.59 -14.73 1.92
C MET A 329 11.79 -14.91 0.41
N ILE A 330 11.22 -15.93 -0.23
CA ILE A 330 11.23 -16.09 -1.70
C ILE A 330 10.64 -14.84 -2.38
N GLY A 331 9.56 -14.29 -1.85
CA GLY A 331 8.97 -13.06 -2.37
C GLY A 331 9.75 -11.79 -2.00
N LEU A 332 10.24 -11.73 -0.78
CA LEU A 332 10.90 -10.53 -0.23
C LEU A 332 12.28 -10.30 -0.85
N LEU A 333 13.13 -11.33 -0.90
CA LEU A 333 14.56 -11.21 -1.21
C LEU A 333 14.86 -10.52 -2.55
N PRO A 334 14.17 -10.81 -3.67
CA PRO A 334 14.46 -10.13 -4.94
C PRO A 334 14.28 -8.60 -4.85
N VAL A 335 13.24 -8.14 -4.18
CA VAL A 335 12.98 -6.72 -4.03
C VAL A 335 13.90 -6.10 -2.99
N LEU A 336 14.15 -6.80 -1.88
CA LEU A 336 15.05 -6.34 -0.83
C LEU A 336 16.49 -6.20 -1.36
N ALA A 337 16.94 -7.05 -2.27
CA ALA A 337 18.24 -6.89 -2.94
C ALA A 337 18.32 -5.57 -3.72
N VAL A 338 17.24 -5.17 -4.43
CA VAL A 338 17.18 -3.88 -5.12
C VAL A 338 17.21 -2.72 -4.13
N VAL A 339 16.45 -2.82 -3.03
CA VAL A 339 16.44 -1.80 -1.97
C VAL A 339 17.81 -1.67 -1.32
N ALA A 340 18.44 -2.78 -0.97
CA ALA A 340 19.77 -2.80 -0.35
C ALA A 340 20.82 -2.20 -1.29
N TRP A 341 20.78 -2.59 -2.57
CA TRP A 341 21.67 -2.04 -3.58
C TRP A 341 21.55 -0.51 -3.68
N PHE A 342 20.32 -0.01 -3.78
CA PHE A 342 20.07 1.43 -3.80
C PHE A 342 20.61 2.11 -2.54
N LYS A 343 20.30 1.57 -1.35
CA LYS A 343 20.69 2.15 -0.06
C LYS A 343 22.20 2.19 0.16
N VAL A 344 22.91 1.16 -0.29
CA VAL A 344 24.37 1.04 -0.08
C VAL A 344 25.17 1.88 -1.09
N TYR A 345 24.74 1.91 -2.36
CA TYR A 345 25.57 2.46 -3.43
C TYR A 345 25.10 3.82 -3.98
N LEU A 346 23.86 4.21 -3.76
CA LEU A 346 23.30 5.42 -4.39
C LEU A 346 22.67 6.40 -3.38
N ALA A 347 21.99 5.87 -2.34
CA ALA A 347 21.28 6.74 -1.41
C ALA A 347 22.27 7.59 -0.59
N PRO A 348 22.07 8.90 -0.50
CA PRO A 348 22.84 9.73 0.43
C PRO A 348 22.46 9.38 1.87
N LEU A 349 23.30 9.79 2.83
CA LEU A 349 22.99 9.65 4.25
C LEU A 349 21.70 10.42 4.58
N ASN A 350 20.84 9.78 5.36
CA ASN A 350 19.58 10.41 5.78
C ASN A 350 19.89 11.60 6.71
N TYR A 351 19.41 12.79 6.36
CA TYR A 351 19.58 13.99 7.18
C TYR A 351 18.84 13.93 8.52
N LEU A 352 17.88 13.01 8.68
CA LEU A 352 17.22 12.74 9.96
C LEU A 352 18.07 11.88 10.91
N GLN A 353 19.22 11.35 10.44
CA GLN A 353 20.13 10.63 11.32
C GLN A 353 20.87 11.60 12.24
N PRO A 354 20.96 11.27 13.54
CA PRO A 354 21.71 12.08 14.49
C PRO A 354 23.18 12.25 14.05
N GLY A 355 23.66 13.49 14.02
CA GLY A 355 25.03 13.83 13.62
C GLY A 355 25.23 14.20 12.15
N ASN A 356 24.22 14.06 11.31
CA ASN A 356 24.33 14.38 9.88
C ASN A 356 23.62 15.71 9.54
N TYR A 357 24.06 16.80 10.19
CA TYR A 357 23.41 18.12 10.09
C TYR A 357 23.90 18.99 8.91
N SER A 358 24.43 18.40 7.86
CA SER A 358 24.82 19.14 6.65
C SER A 358 23.63 19.55 5.76
N ALA A 359 22.46 19.75 6.35
CA ALA A 359 21.29 20.33 5.66
C ALA A 359 21.59 21.81 5.39
N GLN A 360 22.27 22.11 4.29
CA GLN A 360 22.38 23.45 3.77
C GLN A 360 21.02 23.90 3.22
N GLY A 361 20.56 25.06 3.65
CA GLY A 361 19.35 25.70 3.12
C GLY A 361 18.17 25.79 4.09
N ALA A 362 16.96 25.95 3.57
CA ALA A 362 15.74 26.21 4.33
C ALA A 362 15.40 25.19 5.44
N MET A 363 15.93 23.97 5.39
CA MET A 363 15.74 22.96 6.42
C MET A 363 16.44 23.27 7.74
N GLN A 364 17.49 24.09 7.73
CA GLN A 364 18.24 24.46 8.94
C GLN A 364 17.35 25.22 9.95
N TYR A 365 16.37 25.97 9.47
CA TYR A 365 15.40 26.69 10.32
C TYR A 365 14.45 25.77 11.10
N TYR A 366 14.28 24.54 10.65
CA TYR A 366 13.38 23.57 11.26
C TYR A 366 14.07 22.54 12.13
N LEU A 367 15.42 22.62 12.30
CA LEU A 367 16.16 21.72 13.16
C LEU A 367 15.98 22.14 14.64
N GLU A 368 15.73 21.15 15.48
CA GLU A 368 15.67 21.32 16.92
C GLU A 368 16.99 20.82 17.56
N PRO A 369 17.71 21.67 18.32
CA PRO A 369 18.95 21.27 18.96
C PRO A 369 18.72 20.19 20.02
N GLY A 370 19.74 19.44 20.34
CA GLY A 370 19.73 18.41 21.37
C GLY A 370 20.03 17.01 20.88
N SER A 371 20.69 16.24 21.72
CA SER A 371 21.00 14.84 21.44
C SER A 371 19.76 13.95 21.51
N VAL A 372 19.83 12.76 20.91
CA VAL A 372 18.74 11.76 20.97
C VAL A 372 18.46 11.38 22.42
N SER A 373 19.48 11.24 23.27
CA SER A 373 19.31 10.93 24.69
C SER A 373 18.52 12.01 25.44
N GLN A 374 18.81 13.28 25.18
CA GLN A 374 18.05 14.40 25.76
C GLN A 374 16.59 14.38 25.30
N LYS A 375 16.33 14.08 24.03
CA LYS A 375 14.96 13.99 23.48
C LYS A 375 14.19 12.82 24.10
N LEU A 376 14.85 11.68 24.32
CA LEU A 376 14.26 10.50 24.97
C LEU A 376 13.96 10.73 26.46
N THR A 377 14.69 11.60 27.16
CA THR A 377 14.44 11.90 28.57
C THR A 377 13.45 13.03 28.79
N THR A 378 13.08 13.78 27.75
CA THR A 378 12.18 14.93 27.85
C THR A 378 10.70 14.52 27.90
N MET A 379 10.13 14.40 29.10
CA MET A 379 8.74 13.94 29.31
C MET A 379 7.68 14.80 28.56
N LEU A 380 7.94 16.08 28.36
CA LEU A 380 7.03 16.96 27.61
C LEU A 380 6.80 16.47 26.17
N ARG A 381 7.84 15.93 25.51
CA ARG A 381 7.73 15.41 24.14
C ARG A 381 6.73 14.24 24.07
N TYR A 382 6.78 13.32 25.04
CA TYR A 382 5.84 12.19 25.13
C TYR A 382 4.39 12.67 25.24
N ARG A 383 4.13 13.69 26.08
CA ARG A 383 2.78 14.27 26.22
C ARG A 383 2.29 14.93 24.93
N VAL A 384 3.15 15.71 24.27
CA VAL A 384 2.82 16.40 23.01
C VAL A 384 2.53 15.40 21.90
N VAL A 385 3.39 14.40 21.70
CA VAL A 385 3.20 13.38 20.68
C VAL A 385 1.96 12.53 20.96
N ALA A 386 1.78 12.08 22.21
CA ALA A 386 0.60 11.30 22.58
C ALA A 386 -0.72 12.06 22.37
N LYS A 387 -0.77 13.34 22.75
CA LYS A 387 -1.95 14.19 22.53
C LYS A 387 -2.24 14.40 21.04
N ALA A 388 -1.20 14.69 20.24
CA ALA A 388 -1.36 14.85 18.79
C ALA A 388 -1.84 13.56 18.12
N MET A 389 -1.21 12.41 18.42
CA MET A 389 -1.62 11.12 17.86
C MET A 389 -3.04 10.73 18.29
N ALA A 390 -3.40 10.89 19.56
CA ALA A 390 -4.75 10.61 20.03
C ALA A 390 -5.79 11.49 19.33
N GLY A 391 -5.50 12.78 19.16
CA GLY A 391 -6.38 13.71 18.44
C GLY A 391 -6.60 13.28 16.99
N GLU A 392 -5.55 12.97 16.26
CA GLU A 392 -5.66 12.54 14.86
C GLU A 392 -6.30 11.15 14.71
N LEU A 393 -6.00 10.20 15.58
CA LEU A 393 -6.65 8.89 15.58
C LEU A 393 -8.16 8.97 15.85
N LEU A 394 -8.60 9.92 16.66
CA LEU A 394 -10.02 10.10 16.95
C LEU A 394 -10.75 10.86 15.83
N PHE A 395 -10.15 11.90 15.29
CA PHE A 395 -10.86 12.85 14.43
C PHE A 395 -10.44 12.84 12.96
N PHE A 396 -9.24 12.42 12.61
CA PHE A 396 -8.70 12.42 11.22
C PHE A 396 -8.97 13.76 10.50
N HIS A 397 -8.62 14.87 11.13
CA HIS A 397 -8.94 16.24 10.66
C HIS A 397 -10.44 16.53 10.50
N ALA A 398 -11.33 15.67 10.96
CA ALA A 398 -12.76 15.97 10.96
C ALA A 398 -13.08 17.03 12.02
N ARG A 399 -13.76 18.10 11.60
CA ARG A 399 -14.06 19.23 12.50
C ARG A 399 -15.19 18.95 13.48
N ILE A 400 -16.07 17.99 13.20
CA ILE A 400 -17.31 17.78 13.96
C ILE A 400 -17.39 16.38 14.55
N VAL A 401 -17.37 15.34 13.71
CA VAL A 401 -17.44 13.94 14.16
C VAL A 401 -16.41 13.13 13.37
N GLY A 402 -15.43 12.56 14.08
CA GLY A 402 -14.46 11.66 13.48
C GLY A 402 -15.09 10.31 13.12
N ILE A 403 -14.56 9.67 12.12
CA ILE A 403 -15.02 8.32 11.71
C ILE A 403 -14.69 7.27 12.76
N THR A 404 -13.60 7.43 13.51
CA THR A 404 -13.16 6.50 14.56
C THR A 404 -14.19 6.34 15.68
N PRO A 405 -14.78 7.42 16.24
CA PRO A 405 -15.89 7.28 17.21
C PRO A 405 -17.09 6.52 16.65
N LEU A 406 -17.44 6.70 15.37
CA LEU A 406 -18.52 5.96 14.74
C LEU A 406 -18.19 4.47 14.62
N LEU A 407 -16.94 4.12 14.31
CA LEU A 407 -16.48 2.73 14.29
C LEU A 407 -16.50 2.11 15.71
N ILE A 408 -16.13 2.86 16.74
CA ILE A 408 -16.22 2.41 18.13
C ILE A 408 -17.69 2.14 18.51
N LEU A 409 -18.61 3.05 18.20
CA LEU A 409 -20.04 2.85 18.42
C LEU A 409 -20.58 1.63 17.67
N TYR A 410 -20.16 1.42 16.42
CA TYR A 410 -20.49 0.21 15.66
C TYR A 410 -19.96 -1.04 16.37
N ALA A 411 -18.71 -1.05 16.85
CA ALA A 411 -18.12 -2.18 17.54
C ALA A 411 -18.82 -2.49 18.87
N LEU A 412 -19.26 -1.48 19.61
CA LEU A 412 -20.02 -1.65 20.85
C LEU A 412 -21.41 -2.29 20.60
N GLY A 413 -22.05 -1.98 19.46
CA GLY A 413 -23.32 -2.58 19.04
C GLY A 413 -23.18 -4.00 18.44
N MET A 414 -21.96 -4.42 18.12
CA MET A 414 -21.67 -5.69 17.45
C MET A 414 -20.85 -6.62 18.33
N ARG A 415 -21.09 -7.94 18.23
CA ARG A 415 -20.28 -8.90 18.97
C ARG A 415 -18.92 -9.10 18.29
N LEU A 416 -17.86 -9.19 19.10
CA LEU A 416 -16.56 -9.65 18.62
C LEU A 416 -16.63 -11.12 18.21
N ARG A 417 -16.04 -11.45 17.08
CA ARG A 417 -16.08 -12.83 16.54
C ARG A 417 -14.97 -13.68 17.14
N LYS A 418 -15.32 -14.73 17.87
CA LYS A 418 -14.36 -15.64 18.51
C LYS A 418 -13.45 -16.40 17.51
N SER A 419 -13.95 -16.75 16.31
CA SER A 419 -13.21 -17.56 15.35
C SER A 419 -12.08 -16.83 14.61
N SER A 420 -12.07 -15.48 14.60
CA SER A 420 -11.06 -14.66 13.88
C SER A 420 -10.12 -13.89 14.82
N VAL A 421 -10.14 -14.20 16.12
CA VAL A 421 -9.29 -13.50 17.10
C VAL A 421 -7.81 -13.62 16.74
N MET A 422 -7.40 -14.74 16.19
CA MET A 422 -6.01 -15.03 15.88
C MET A 422 -5.49 -14.27 14.66
N SER A 423 -6.26 -14.22 13.57
CA SER A 423 -5.91 -13.42 12.37
C SER A 423 -6.02 -11.94 12.69
N ALA A 424 -7.06 -11.52 13.42
CA ALA A 424 -7.23 -10.16 13.88
C ALA A 424 -6.06 -9.70 14.75
N SER A 425 -5.52 -10.57 15.63
CA SER A 425 -4.37 -10.24 16.48
C SER A 425 -3.09 -9.95 15.67
N THR A 426 -2.87 -10.66 14.56
CA THR A 426 -1.71 -10.41 13.69
C THR A 426 -1.80 -9.03 13.05
N GLY A 427 -2.92 -8.71 12.41
CA GLY A 427 -3.12 -7.39 11.80
C GLY A 427 -3.09 -6.26 12.83
N ALA A 428 -3.77 -6.42 13.97
CA ALA A 428 -3.75 -5.44 15.05
C ALA A 428 -2.34 -5.27 15.63
N GLY A 429 -1.60 -6.37 15.85
CA GLY A 429 -0.23 -6.33 16.34
C GLY A 429 0.71 -5.55 15.40
N ILE A 430 0.59 -5.77 14.08
CA ILE A 430 1.36 -5.02 13.08
C ILE A 430 1.01 -3.53 13.16
N LEU A 431 -0.28 -3.18 13.16
CA LEU A 431 -0.71 -1.78 13.14
C LEU A 431 -0.35 -1.04 14.43
N VAL A 432 -0.52 -1.68 15.59
CA VAL A 432 -0.12 -1.10 16.89
C VAL A 432 1.41 -0.92 16.93
N SER A 433 2.18 -1.91 16.49
CA SER A 433 3.65 -1.79 16.44
C SER A 433 4.12 -0.69 15.50
N MET A 434 3.42 -0.46 14.36
CA MET A 434 3.68 0.68 13.48
C MET A 434 3.39 2.02 14.17
N LEU A 435 2.27 2.14 14.91
CA LEU A 435 1.98 3.35 15.69
C LEU A 435 3.05 3.62 16.76
N VAL A 436 3.51 2.57 17.44
CA VAL A 436 4.63 2.67 18.39
C VAL A 436 5.90 3.14 17.68
N GLY A 437 6.21 2.57 16.51
CA GLY A 437 7.34 3.01 15.70
C GLY A 437 7.24 4.50 15.31
N TYR A 438 6.08 4.95 14.82
CA TYR A 438 5.85 6.37 14.50
C TYR A 438 5.95 7.27 15.73
N PHE A 439 5.43 6.81 16.86
CA PHE A 439 5.58 7.54 18.12
C PHE A 439 7.06 7.81 18.45
N PHE A 440 7.92 6.79 18.38
CA PHE A 440 9.35 6.95 18.65
C PHE A 440 10.08 7.78 17.59
N VAL A 441 9.67 7.73 16.32
CA VAL A 441 10.20 8.62 15.27
C VAL A 441 9.97 10.09 15.66
N TYR A 442 8.79 10.44 16.19
CA TYR A 442 8.51 11.81 16.66
C TYR A 442 9.28 12.16 17.95
N ILE A 443 9.42 11.24 18.88
CA ILE A 443 10.22 11.48 20.10
C ILE A 443 11.68 11.81 19.74
N THR A 444 12.26 11.12 18.78
CA THR A 444 13.68 11.23 18.41
C THR A 444 13.96 12.20 17.26
N THR A 445 12.93 12.76 16.63
CA THR A 445 13.09 13.62 15.45
C THR A 445 14.09 14.76 15.68
N PRO A 446 14.98 15.06 14.73
CA PRO A 446 15.84 16.23 14.78
C PRO A 446 15.11 17.52 14.37
N LEU A 447 13.91 17.40 13.75
CA LEU A 447 13.11 18.55 13.36
C LEU A 447 12.36 19.13 14.57
N ASN A 448 11.95 20.39 14.46
CA ASN A 448 11.02 20.98 15.41
C ASN A 448 9.78 20.08 15.53
N LEU A 449 9.50 19.63 16.76
CA LEU A 449 8.48 18.62 17.00
C LEU A 449 7.09 19.05 16.52
N VAL A 450 6.69 20.29 16.79
CA VAL A 450 5.36 20.80 16.42
C VAL A 450 5.22 20.88 14.91
N HIS A 451 6.24 21.40 14.23
CA HIS A 451 6.29 21.46 12.77
C HIS A 451 6.21 20.06 12.15
N HIS A 452 7.02 19.11 12.65
CA HIS A 452 7.03 17.75 12.12
C HIS A 452 5.68 17.05 12.32
N LEU A 453 5.05 17.19 13.49
CA LEU A 453 3.72 16.64 13.74
C LEU A 453 2.67 17.25 12.81
N SER A 454 2.67 18.58 12.63
CA SER A 454 1.67 19.27 11.80
C SER A 454 1.76 18.94 10.32
N THR A 455 2.95 18.61 9.81
CA THR A 455 3.19 18.35 8.38
C THR A 455 3.13 16.88 7.98
N SER A 456 3.32 15.94 8.93
CA SER A 456 3.48 14.52 8.56
C SER A 456 2.56 13.56 9.31
N LEU A 457 2.00 13.91 10.50
CA LEU A 457 1.27 12.94 11.32
C LEU A 457 0.04 12.34 10.63
N VAL A 458 -0.80 13.19 10.04
CA VAL A 458 -2.00 12.74 9.30
C VAL A 458 -1.61 11.79 8.18
N ARG A 459 -0.53 12.08 7.48
CA ARG A 459 -0.02 11.28 6.37
C ARG A 459 0.48 9.90 6.82
N LEU A 460 1.21 9.82 7.94
CA LEU A 460 1.65 8.55 8.52
C LEU A 460 0.47 7.69 8.96
N LEU A 461 -0.55 8.29 9.57
CA LEU A 461 -1.76 7.56 9.95
C LEU A 461 -2.56 7.12 8.72
N LEU A 462 -2.59 7.94 7.67
CA LEU A 462 -3.26 7.62 6.41
C LEU A 462 -2.65 6.39 5.72
N GLN A 463 -1.34 6.16 5.85
CA GLN A 463 -0.67 4.95 5.33
C GLN A 463 -1.25 3.67 5.95
N LEU A 464 -1.68 3.73 7.20
CA LEU A 464 -2.23 2.60 7.94
C LEU A 464 -3.76 2.48 7.79
N TRP A 465 -4.44 3.56 7.36
CA TRP A 465 -5.89 3.67 7.40
C TRP A 465 -6.64 2.55 6.64
N PRO A 466 -6.30 2.19 5.39
CA PRO A 466 -6.96 1.08 4.70
C PRO A 466 -6.85 -0.24 5.48
N SER A 467 -5.69 -0.48 6.10
CA SER A 467 -5.42 -1.68 6.90
C SER A 467 -6.19 -1.67 8.22
N TRP A 468 -6.35 -0.51 8.87
CA TRP A 468 -7.18 -0.37 10.07
C TRP A 468 -8.64 -0.71 9.78
N VAL A 469 -9.18 -0.18 8.68
CA VAL A 469 -10.55 -0.49 8.25
C VAL A 469 -10.70 -1.99 7.98
N PHE A 470 -9.72 -2.60 7.29
CA PHE A 470 -9.73 -4.04 7.03
C PHE A 470 -9.75 -4.86 8.34
N VAL A 471 -8.78 -4.62 9.23
CA VAL A 471 -8.64 -5.37 10.50
C VAL A 471 -9.87 -5.16 11.38
N PHE A 472 -10.42 -3.95 11.44
CA PHE A 472 -11.64 -3.64 12.17
C PHE A 472 -12.82 -4.51 11.71
N PHE A 473 -13.10 -4.54 10.40
CA PHE A 473 -14.20 -5.34 9.85
C PHE A 473 -13.92 -6.85 9.86
N MET A 474 -12.68 -7.27 9.96
CA MET A 474 -12.34 -8.67 10.22
C MET A 474 -12.63 -9.07 11.66
N ALA A 475 -12.42 -8.20 12.63
CA ALA A 475 -12.63 -8.45 14.06
C ALA A 475 -14.11 -8.36 14.50
N THR A 476 -14.92 -7.52 13.84
CA THR A 476 -16.32 -7.29 14.20
C THR A 476 -17.26 -8.26 13.49
N SER A 477 -18.40 -8.59 14.11
CA SER A 477 -19.47 -9.37 13.47
C SER A 477 -20.29 -8.46 12.55
N THR A 478 -20.80 -9.00 11.45
CA THR A 478 -21.85 -8.33 10.65
C THR A 478 -23.21 -8.50 11.29
N PRO A 479 -24.14 -7.52 11.15
CA PRO A 479 -25.52 -7.69 11.55
C PRO A 479 -26.10 -8.95 10.87
N LYS A 480 -26.52 -9.90 11.66
CA LYS A 480 -27.28 -11.05 11.12
C LYS A 480 -28.59 -10.51 10.58
N PRO A 481 -29.07 -10.98 9.43
CA PRO A 481 -30.45 -10.74 9.06
C PRO A 481 -31.30 -11.35 10.18
N ASN A 482 -32.29 -10.61 10.70
CA ASN A 482 -33.33 -11.16 11.56
C ASN A 482 -34.10 -12.17 10.70
N TYR A 483 -33.74 -13.44 10.76
CA TYR A 483 -34.67 -14.49 10.43
C TYR A 483 -35.73 -14.42 11.54
N LEU A 484 -36.92 -13.95 11.23
CA LEU A 484 -38.10 -14.40 11.95
C LEU A 484 -38.02 -15.91 11.80
N GLU A 485 -37.69 -16.61 12.87
CA GLU A 485 -37.89 -18.05 12.99
C GLU A 485 -39.38 -18.26 12.70
N VAL A 486 -39.70 -18.60 11.47
CA VAL A 486 -41.01 -19.14 11.14
C VAL A 486 -40.95 -20.49 11.81
N ASP A 487 -41.60 -20.56 12.94
CA ASP A 487 -41.85 -21.82 13.67
C ASP A 487 -42.47 -22.81 12.67
N PRO A 488 -41.80 -23.94 12.34
CA PRO A 488 -42.33 -24.89 11.37
C PRO A 488 -43.55 -25.65 11.88
N HIS A 489 -44.06 -25.30 13.08
CA HIS A 489 -45.22 -25.93 13.72
C HIS A 489 -46.42 -24.97 13.97
N LYS A 490 -46.51 -23.85 13.24
CA LYS A 490 -47.72 -23.04 13.17
C LYS A 490 -48.32 -23.06 11.79
#